data_ecb5a7c539dadc18282d65dcbd0a051b
#
_entry.id   ecb5a7c539dadc18282d65dcbd0a051b
#
_cell.length_a   1.000
_cell.length_b   1.000
_cell.length_c   1.000
_cell.angle_alpha   90.00
_cell.angle_beta   90.00
_cell.angle_gamma   90.00
#
_symmetry.space_group_name_H-M   'P 1'
#
loop_
_entity.id
_entity.type
_entity.pdbx_description
1 polymer ?
#
loop_
_entity_poly.entity_id
_entity_poly.type
_entity_poly.pdbx_seq_one_letter_code
_entity_poly.pdbx_strand_id
1 'polypeptide(L)'
;MKEEWKVYKETKNNRWGHRVYEVSNLGRVRVNGEIVEPGMNDNYLGIGSFYIHRAVAELFVPNPENKPCVDHINTVRLDNRADNLRWVTAKENCNNPLTIKHKSEASRGMVFSAERNRKISEEHKGKTHSEETKRKMSASQRGKKLSEETKRKISDSLKGKHLSEEHKQKLREAWVRRKKRGN
;
A
#
# COMPACT_ATOMS: atom_id res chain seq x y z
N MET A 1 -30.15 -2.39 6.25
CA MET A 1 -30.35 -2.79 4.85
C MET A 1 -31.15 -4.09 4.83
N LYS A 2 -32.16 -4.22 3.96
CA LYS A 2 -32.90 -5.48 3.78
C LYS A 2 -32.00 -6.47 3.07
N GLU A 3 -32.03 -7.73 3.48
CA GLU A 3 -31.21 -8.75 2.82
C GLU A 3 -31.81 -9.16 1.48
N GLU A 4 -30.95 -9.15 0.46
CA GLU A 4 -31.27 -9.55 -0.91
C GLU A 4 -30.33 -10.67 -1.34
N TRP A 5 -30.87 -11.67 -2.06
CA TRP A 5 -30.15 -12.83 -2.55
C TRP A 5 -30.11 -12.84 -4.07
N LYS A 6 -28.97 -13.14 -4.66
CA LYS A 6 -28.80 -13.30 -6.11
C LYS A 6 -27.99 -14.55 -6.42
N VAL A 7 -28.33 -15.22 -7.51
CA VAL A 7 -27.54 -16.35 -8.01
C VAL A 7 -26.21 -15.82 -8.54
N TYR A 8 -25.12 -16.33 -7.99
CA TYR A 8 -23.77 -16.00 -8.45
C TYR A 8 -23.22 -17.01 -9.44
N LYS A 9 -23.41 -18.30 -9.17
CA LYS A 9 -22.87 -19.36 -9.98
C LYS A 9 -23.77 -20.59 -9.94
N GLU A 10 -23.93 -21.21 -11.10
CA GLU A 10 -24.60 -22.52 -11.22
C GLU A 10 -23.62 -23.51 -11.85
N THR A 11 -23.50 -24.70 -11.27
CA THR A 11 -22.70 -25.79 -11.80
C THR A 11 -23.60 -26.92 -12.25
N LYS A 12 -23.48 -27.32 -13.52
CA LYS A 12 -24.23 -28.41 -14.09
C LYS A 12 -23.32 -29.61 -14.30
N ASN A 13 -23.82 -30.83 -13.96
CA ASN A 13 -23.19 -32.10 -14.33
C ASN A 13 -21.69 -32.25 -13.99
N ASN A 14 -21.26 -31.82 -12.82
CA ASN A 14 -19.94 -32.14 -12.32
C ASN A 14 -19.99 -33.37 -11.37
N ARG A 15 -18.80 -33.86 -10.98
CA ARG A 15 -18.64 -35.00 -10.03
C ARG A 15 -19.47 -34.83 -8.73
N TRP A 16 -19.85 -33.60 -8.39
CA TRP A 16 -20.55 -33.24 -7.16
C TRP A 16 -22.04 -32.91 -7.37
N GLY A 17 -22.57 -33.17 -8.58
CA GLY A 17 -23.95 -32.87 -8.96
C GLY A 17 -24.20 -31.40 -9.32
N HIS A 18 -25.49 -31.07 -9.45
CA HIS A 18 -25.95 -29.71 -9.74
C HIS A 18 -25.91 -28.87 -8.45
N ARG A 19 -25.27 -27.69 -8.50
CA ARG A 19 -25.23 -26.76 -7.38
C ARG A 19 -25.53 -25.35 -7.85
N VAL A 20 -26.43 -24.69 -7.14
CA VAL A 20 -26.73 -23.28 -7.29
C VAL A 20 -26.16 -22.54 -6.09
N TYR A 21 -25.25 -21.61 -6.37
CA TYR A 21 -24.65 -20.75 -5.36
C TYR A 21 -25.33 -19.38 -5.40
N GLU A 22 -25.95 -18.99 -4.30
CA GLU A 22 -26.55 -17.69 -4.11
C GLU A 22 -25.74 -16.91 -3.07
N VAL A 23 -25.60 -15.61 -3.30
CA VAL A 23 -24.88 -14.72 -2.38
C VAL A 23 -25.79 -13.58 -2.02
N SER A 24 -25.77 -13.18 -0.74
CA SER A 24 -26.54 -12.02 -0.27
C SER A 24 -25.71 -10.74 -0.25
N ASN A 25 -26.39 -9.60 -0.29
CA ASN A 25 -25.78 -8.28 -0.08
C ASN A 25 -25.15 -8.10 1.33
N LEU A 26 -25.43 -9.02 2.25
CA LEU A 26 -24.81 -9.07 3.59
C LEU A 26 -23.60 -10.02 3.66
N GLY A 27 -23.18 -10.62 2.54
CA GLY A 27 -22.02 -11.51 2.48
C GLY A 27 -22.29 -12.94 2.93
N ARG A 28 -23.54 -13.35 3.08
CA ARG A 28 -23.93 -14.75 3.36
C ARG A 28 -24.06 -15.54 2.06
N VAL A 29 -23.89 -16.85 2.16
CA VAL A 29 -23.97 -17.76 0.99
C VAL A 29 -24.98 -18.87 1.24
N ARG A 30 -25.70 -19.23 0.18
CA ARG A 30 -26.54 -20.44 0.12
C ARG A 30 -26.03 -21.37 -0.98
N VAL A 31 -26.17 -22.65 -0.75
CA VAL A 31 -25.97 -23.68 -1.76
C VAL A 31 -27.25 -24.50 -1.84
N ASN A 32 -27.88 -24.50 -3.02
CA ASN A 32 -29.18 -25.16 -3.24
C ASN A 32 -30.27 -24.73 -2.23
N GLY A 33 -30.26 -23.41 -1.87
CA GLY A 33 -31.24 -22.84 -0.93
C GLY A 33 -30.86 -22.93 0.55
N GLU A 34 -29.86 -23.72 0.92
CA GLU A 34 -29.39 -23.86 2.32
C GLU A 34 -28.23 -22.93 2.63
N ILE A 35 -28.27 -22.23 3.79
CA ILE A 35 -27.17 -21.37 4.25
C ILE A 35 -25.97 -22.23 4.59
N VAL A 36 -24.81 -21.85 4.04
CA VAL A 36 -23.54 -22.56 4.23
C VAL A 36 -22.51 -21.61 4.80
N GLU A 37 -21.76 -22.05 5.80
CA GLU A 37 -20.64 -21.31 6.34
C GLU A 37 -19.44 -21.39 5.36
N PRO A 38 -18.93 -20.24 4.87
CA PRO A 38 -17.76 -20.23 3.98
C PRO A 38 -16.48 -20.57 4.74
N GLY A 39 -15.59 -21.28 4.08
CA GLY A 39 -14.24 -21.54 4.59
C GLY A 39 -13.29 -20.38 4.41
N MET A 40 -12.14 -20.43 5.10
CA MET A 40 -11.03 -19.49 4.88
C MET A 40 -10.19 -19.94 3.69
N ASN A 41 -9.94 -19.03 2.76
CA ASN A 41 -9.04 -19.20 1.64
C ASN A 41 -8.14 -17.95 1.52
N ASP A 42 -6.83 -18.09 1.73
CA ASP A 42 -5.85 -17.00 1.68
C ASP A 42 -6.24 -15.73 2.46
N ASN A 43 -6.74 -15.90 3.68
CA ASN A 43 -7.25 -14.81 4.55
C ASN A 43 -8.55 -14.13 4.09
N TYR A 44 -9.29 -14.71 3.18
CA TYR A 44 -10.63 -14.29 2.76
C TYR A 44 -11.64 -15.43 2.91
N LEU A 45 -12.91 -15.10 3.10
CA LEU A 45 -13.96 -16.09 3.05
C LEU A 45 -14.23 -16.52 1.60
N GLY A 46 -14.31 -17.83 1.40
CA GLY A 46 -14.58 -18.43 0.09
C GLY A 46 -15.36 -19.72 0.15
N ILE A 47 -15.98 -20.09 -0.98
CA ILE A 47 -16.62 -21.40 -1.19
C ILE A 47 -16.17 -21.95 -2.53
N GLY A 48 -15.59 -23.14 -2.50
CA GLY A 48 -15.09 -23.78 -3.71
C GLY A 48 -14.04 -22.94 -4.42
N SER A 49 -14.37 -22.40 -5.60
CA SER A 49 -13.44 -21.69 -6.47
C SER A 49 -13.59 -20.16 -6.44
N PHE A 50 -14.39 -19.59 -5.55
CA PHE A 50 -14.60 -18.14 -5.53
C PHE A 50 -14.57 -17.54 -4.12
N TYR A 51 -14.20 -16.27 -4.06
CA TYR A 51 -14.19 -15.46 -2.86
C TYR A 51 -15.51 -14.73 -2.67
N ILE A 52 -16.04 -14.70 -1.45
CA ILE A 52 -17.35 -14.11 -1.14
C ILE A 52 -17.36 -12.60 -1.46
N HIS A 53 -16.34 -11.84 -1.02
CA HIS A 53 -16.26 -10.40 -1.28
C HIS A 53 -16.33 -10.06 -2.78
N ARG A 54 -15.72 -10.91 -3.63
CA ARG A 54 -15.80 -10.71 -5.08
C ARG A 54 -17.19 -10.97 -5.62
N ALA A 55 -17.81 -12.08 -5.20
CA ALA A 55 -19.16 -12.43 -5.61
C ALA A 55 -20.17 -11.35 -5.18
N VAL A 56 -20.07 -10.84 -3.96
CA VAL A 56 -20.91 -9.73 -3.49
C VAL A 56 -20.66 -8.45 -4.29
N ALA A 57 -19.41 -8.11 -4.55
CA ALA A 57 -19.09 -6.91 -5.31
C ALA A 57 -19.61 -7.00 -6.75
N GLU A 58 -19.46 -8.16 -7.41
CA GLU A 58 -19.96 -8.38 -8.78
C GLU A 58 -21.48 -8.26 -8.88
N LEU A 59 -22.22 -8.71 -7.86
CA LEU A 59 -23.68 -8.74 -7.88
C LEU A 59 -24.36 -7.46 -7.37
N PHE A 60 -23.71 -6.75 -6.43
CA PHE A 60 -24.39 -5.70 -5.66
C PHE A 60 -23.66 -4.34 -5.67
N VAL A 61 -22.38 -4.28 -6.08
CA VAL A 61 -21.62 -3.03 -6.10
C VAL A 61 -21.39 -2.57 -7.53
N PRO A 62 -21.91 -1.40 -7.94
CA PRO A 62 -21.69 -0.88 -9.29
C PRO A 62 -20.21 -0.67 -9.62
N ASN A 63 -19.80 -1.05 -10.85
CA ASN A 63 -18.44 -0.89 -11.35
C ASN A 63 -18.42 -0.22 -12.74
N PRO A 64 -18.87 1.04 -12.87
CA PRO A 64 -18.97 1.69 -14.19
C PRO A 64 -17.60 1.93 -14.85
N GLU A 65 -16.53 1.99 -14.08
CA GLU A 65 -15.16 2.20 -14.56
C GLU A 65 -14.41 0.88 -14.80
N ASN A 66 -15.08 -0.27 -14.64
CA ASN A 66 -14.49 -1.60 -14.81
C ASN A 66 -13.16 -1.80 -14.03
N LYS A 67 -13.12 -1.34 -12.78
CA LYS A 67 -11.95 -1.47 -11.90
C LYS A 67 -11.71 -2.93 -11.52
N PRO A 68 -10.45 -3.41 -11.49
CA PRO A 68 -10.15 -4.84 -11.36
C PRO A 68 -10.14 -5.38 -9.93
N CYS A 69 -10.01 -4.53 -8.92
CA CYS A 69 -9.84 -4.96 -7.53
C CYS A 69 -11.04 -4.59 -6.67
N VAL A 70 -11.35 -5.45 -5.71
CA VAL A 70 -12.33 -5.18 -4.64
C VAL A 70 -11.56 -4.85 -3.35
N ASP A 71 -11.92 -3.75 -2.69
CA ASP A 71 -11.34 -3.29 -1.44
C ASP A 71 -12.42 -3.25 -0.35
N HIS A 72 -12.03 -3.63 0.88
CA HIS A 72 -12.86 -3.50 2.08
C HIS A 72 -12.64 -2.09 2.67
N ILE A 73 -13.67 -1.27 2.68
CA ILE A 73 -13.61 0.13 3.12
C ILE A 73 -13.08 0.24 4.55
N ASN A 74 -13.54 -0.64 5.45
CA ASN A 74 -13.10 -0.70 6.84
C ASN A 74 -11.82 -1.53 7.06
N THR A 75 -11.21 -2.08 6.01
CA THR A 75 -10.03 -2.98 6.04
C THR A 75 -10.23 -4.32 6.74
N VAL A 76 -11.46 -4.66 7.14
CA VAL A 76 -11.81 -5.97 7.74
C VAL A 76 -12.18 -6.95 6.64
N ARG A 77 -11.29 -7.88 6.32
CA ARG A 77 -11.41 -8.83 5.20
C ARG A 77 -12.57 -9.83 5.32
N LEU A 78 -13.12 -9.97 6.52
CA LEU A 78 -14.24 -10.88 6.80
C LEU A 78 -15.61 -10.18 6.71
N ASP A 79 -15.63 -8.85 6.64
CA ASP A 79 -16.86 -8.06 6.51
C ASP A 79 -17.20 -7.86 5.04
N ASN A 80 -17.88 -8.85 4.47
CA ASN A 80 -18.21 -8.93 3.05
C ASN A 80 -19.55 -8.29 2.68
N ARG A 81 -20.10 -7.41 3.51
CA ARG A 81 -21.34 -6.68 3.18
C ARG A 81 -21.10 -5.74 2.00
N ALA A 82 -22.08 -5.63 1.11
CA ALA A 82 -21.98 -4.81 -0.09
C ALA A 82 -21.66 -3.33 0.19
N ASP A 83 -22.18 -2.78 1.30
CA ASP A 83 -21.92 -1.40 1.74
C ASP A 83 -20.47 -1.15 2.24
N ASN A 84 -19.76 -2.23 2.58
CA ASN A 84 -18.35 -2.19 2.97
C ASN A 84 -17.38 -2.50 1.81
N LEU A 85 -17.90 -2.82 0.63
CA LEU A 85 -17.08 -3.16 -0.53
C LEU A 85 -17.09 -2.04 -1.57
N ARG A 86 -15.96 -1.86 -2.24
CA ARG A 86 -15.84 -0.93 -3.37
C ARG A 86 -14.88 -1.47 -4.42
N TRP A 87 -15.14 -1.10 -5.67
CA TRP A 87 -14.22 -1.37 -6.77
C TRP A 87 -13.11 -0.31 -6.81
N VAL A 88 -11.88 -0.77 -6.96
CA VAL A 88 -10.68 0.07 -6.96
C VAL A 88 -9.66 -0.40 -7.99
N THR A 89 -8.78 0.48 -8.41
CA THR A 89 -7.55 0.12 -9.10
C THR A 89 -6.53 -0.44 -8.11
N ALA A 90 -5.51 -1.17 -8.60
CA ALA A 90 -4.41 -1.65 -7.75
C ALA A 90 -3.71 -0.49 -7.02
N LYS A 91 -3.55 0.66 -7.68
CA LYS A 91 -2.95 1.86 -7.08
C LYS A 91 -3.80 2.44 -5.94
N GLU A 92 -5.12 2.55 -6.14
CA GLU A 92 -6.05 3.03 -5.11
C GLU A 92 -6.07 2.08 -3.91
N ASN A 93 -6.07 0.76 -4.15
CA ASN A 93 -6.03 -0.25 -3.10
C ASN A 93 -4.75 -0.15 -2.25
N CYS A 94 -3.58 -0.01 -2.89
CA CYS A 94 -2.31 0.20 -2.18
C CYS A 94 -2.29 1.52 -1.38
N ASN A 95 -3.00 2.54 -1.82
CA ASN A 95 -3.05 3.87 -1.22
C ASN A 95 -4.24 4.07 -0.27
N ASN A 96 -4.97 3.02 0.11
CA ASN A 96 -6.04 3.14 1.11
C ASN A 96 -5.47 3.72 2.42
N PRO A 97 -5.97 4.88 2.91
CA PRO A 97 -5.42 5.57 4.09
C PRO A 97 -5.41 4.72 5.36
N LEU A 98 -6.45 3.90 5.57
CA LEU A 98 -6.53 2.99 6.72
C LEU A 98 -5.47 1.89 6.64
N THR A 99 -5.28 1.32 5.45
CA THR A 99 -4.22 0.32 5.21
C THR A 99 -2.83 0.91 5.46
N ILE A 100 -2.57 2.14 4.97
CA ILE A 100 -1.31 2.85 5.21
C ILE A 100 -1.12 3.12 6.70
N LYS A 101 -2.16 3.58 7.39
CA LYS A 101 -2.14 3.83 8.84
C LYS A 101 -1.79 2.56 9.60
N HIS A 102 -2.50 1.44 9.36
CA HIS A 102 -2.25 0.16 10.02
C HIS A 102 -0.83 -0.37 9.75
N LYS A 103 -0.34 -0.28 8.51
CA LYS A 103 1.05 -0.66 8.18
C LYS A 103 2.07 0.22 8.90
N SER A 104 1.84 1.53 8.96
CA SER A 104 2.70 2.46 9.67
C SER A 104 2.73 2.18 11.18
N GLU A 105 1.58 1.92 11.78
CA GLU A 105 1.45 1.58 13.21
C GLU A 105 2.14 0.25 13.53
N ALA A 106 1.93 -0.78 12.71
CA ALA A 106 2.57 -2.08 12.88
C ALA A 106 4.10 -2.02 12.72
N SER A 107 4.60 -1.10 11.89
CA SER A 107 6.06 -0.92 11.69
C SER A 107 6.69 0.02 12.72
N ARG A 108 5.88 0.75 13.49
CA ARG A 108 6.38 1.71 14.48
C ARG A 108 7.07 0.98 15.63
N GLY A 109 8.32 1.34 15.88
CA GLY A 109 9.13 0.73 16.94
C GLY A 109 9.78 -0.60 16.55
N MET A 110 9.64 -1.07 15.32
CA MET A 110 10.42 -2.22 14.84
C MET A 110 11.91 -1.88 14.81
N VAL A 111 12.67 -2.53 15.67
CA VAL A 111 14.13 -2.46 15.67
C VAL A 111 14.68 -3.70 14.97
N PHE A 112 15.35 -3.50 13.86
CA PHE A 112 16.01 -4.59 13.14
C PHE A 112 17.36 -4.90 13.78
N SER A 113 17.77 -6.18 13.74
CA SER A 113 19.05 -6.59 14.29
C SER A 113 20.22 -5.83 13.65
N ALA A 114 21.26 -5.57 14.46
CA ALA A 114 22.49 -4.93 13.98
C ALA A 114 23.12 -5.69 12.80
N GLU A 115 23.04 -7.01 12.81
CA GLU A 115 23.54 -7.85 11.72
C GLU A 115 22.78 -7.62 10.41
N ARG A 116 21.43 -7.56 10.44
CA ARG A 116 20.62 -7.24 9.27
C ARG A 116 20.95 -5.84 8.73
N ASN A 117 21.06 -4.86 9.62
CA ASN A 117 21.40 -3.48 9.23
C ASN A 117 22.77 -3.41 8.59
N ARG A 118 23.75 -4.17 9.12
CA ARG A 118 25.10 -4.27 8.56
C ARG A 118 25.05 -4.90 7.14
N LYS A 119 24.36 -6.02 6.96
CA LYS A 119 24.22 -6.67 5.63
C LYS A 119 23.62 -5.71 4.60
N ILE A 120 22.53 -5.00 4.94
CA ILE A 120 21.92 -4.02 4.06
C ILE A 120 22.91 -2.90 3.73
N SER A 121 23.63 -2.39 4.72
CA SER A 121 24.62 -1.33 4.53
C SER A 121 25.76 -1.78 3.61
N GLU A 122 26.26 -3.01 3.79
CA GLU A 122 27.33 -3.58 2.94
C GLU A 122 26.84 -3.78 1.51
N GLU A 123 25.63 -4.30 1.30
CA GLU A 123 25.05 -4.47 -0.03
C GLU A 123 24.84 -3.15 -0.78
N HIS A 124 24.54 -2.07 -0.07
CA HIS A 124 24.34 -0.75 -0.67
C HIS A 124 25.61 0.09 -0.76
N LYS A 125 26.70 -0.36 -0.11
CA LYS A 125 27.98 0.34 -0.11
C LYS A 125 28.54 0.46 -1.55
N GLY A 126 28.80 1.68 -1.97
CA GLY A 126 29.34 1.97 -3.32
C GLY A 126 28.30 1.95 -4.45
N LYS A 127 27.06 1.57 -4.21
CA LYS A 127 26.00 1.68 -5.21
C LYS A 127 25.60 3.16 -5.37
N THR A 128 25.74 3.67 -6.58
CA THR A 128 25.32 5.04 -6.92
C THR A 128 24.13 4.97 -7.88
N HIS A 129 23.24 5.94 -7.77
CA HIS A 129 22.15 6.07 -8.74
C HIS A 129 22.70 6.42 -10.13
N SER A 130 22.00 5.96 -11.17
CA SER A 130 22.30 6.35 -12.54
C SER A 130 22.19 7.89 -12.70
N GLU A 131 22.90 8.44 -13.66
CA GLU A 131 22.84 9.89 -13.92
C GLU A 131 21.44 10.38 -14.25
N GLU A 132 20.65 9.57 -14.94
CA GLU A 132 19.22 9.86 -15.18
C GLU A 132 18.42 9.95 -13.89
N THR A 133 18.60 8.99 -12.97
CA THR A 133 17.94 9.01 -11.66
C THR A 133 18.38 10.21 -10.84
N LYS A 134 19.68 10.55 -10.84
CA LYS A 134 20.21 11.76 -10.18
C LYS A 134 19.58 13.04 -10.74
N ARG A 135 19.44 13.13 -12.07
CA ARG A 135 18.77 14.27 -12.72
C ARG A 135 17.29 14.38 -12.31
N LYS A 136 16.54 13.27 -12.31
CA LYS A 136 15.14 13.23 -11.86
C LYS A 136 14.99 13.65 -10.39
N MET A 137 15.84 13.14 -9.50
CA MET A 137 15.86 13.56 -8.09
C MET A 137 16.18 15.04 -7.92
N SER A 138 17.20 15.54 -8.63
CA SER A 138 17.57 16.96 -8.62
C SER A 138 16.42 17.85 -9.11
N ALA A 139 15.79 17.48 -10.23
CA ALA A 139 14.65 18.20 -10.78
C ALA A 139 13.46 18.23 -9.82
N SER A 140 13.18 17.11 -9.16
CA SER A 140 12.07 16.99 -8.19
C SER A 140 12.32 17.81 -6.91
N GLN A 141 13.57 18.07 -6.55
CA GLN A 141 13.93 18.87 -5.36
C GLN A 141 14.10 20.37 -5.69
N ARG A 142 14.30 20.69 -6.97
CA ARG A 142 14.51 22.09 -7.40
C ARG A 142 13.26 22.92 -7.14
N GLY A 143 13.44 24.03 -6.45
CA GLY A 143 12.35 24.97 -6.12
C GLY A 143 11.49 24.58 -4.91
N LYS A 144 11.70 23.41 -4.30
CA LYS A 144 11.00 23.07 -3.03
C LYS A 144 11.51 23.96 -1.91
N LYS A 145 10.62 24.75 -1.35
CA LYS A 145 10.90 25.54 -0.14
C LYS A 145 10.55 24.68 1.09
N LEU A 146 11.48 24.58 2.02
CA LEU A 146 11.22 23.95 3.32
C LEU A 146 10.26 24.83 4.14
N SER A 147 9.36 24.18 4.90
CA SER A 147 8.51 24.90 5.84
C SER A 147 9.36 25.62 6.90
N GLU A 148 8.86 26.70 7.48
CA GLU A 148 9.58 27.45 8.51
C GLU A 148 9.86 26.56 9.75
N GLU A 149 8.93 25.67 10.10
CA GLU A 149 9.14 24.69 11.14
C GLU A 149 10.34 23.75 10.86
N THR A 150 10.44 23.25 9.63
CA THR A 150 11.56 22.39 9.22
C THR A 150 12.89 23.15 9.23
N LYS A 151 12.88 24.39 8.75
CA LYS A 151 14.08 25.26 8.83
C LYS A 151 14.53 25.49 10.25
N ARG A 152 13.57 25.75 11.16
CA ARG A 152 13.85 25.92 12.58
C ARG A 152 14.46 24.68 13.21
N LYS A 153 13.86 23.49 12.96
CA LYS A 153 14.41 22.21 13.45
C LYS A 153 15.84 21.95 12.95
N ILE A 154 16.11 22.25 11.68
CA ILE A 154 17.47 22.13 11.12
C ILE A 154 18.42 23.09 11.80
N SER A 155 18.03 24.37 11.95
CA SER A 155 18.83 25.37 12.64
C SER A 155 19.16 24.96 14.08
N ASP A 156 18.15 24.53 14.84
CA ASP A 156 18.34 24.09 16.23
C ASP A 156 19.25 22.86 16.33
N SER A 157 19.15 21.92 15.37
CA SER A 157 20.00 20.73 15.35
C SER A 157 21.46 21.03 15.00
N LEU A 158 21.73 22.14 14.32
CA LEU A 158 23.08 22.59 13.94
C LEU A 158 23.68 23.57 14.96
N LYS A 159 22.84 24.14 15.83
CA LYS A 159 23.28 25.11 16.84
C LYS A 159 24.29 24.47 17.78
N GLY A 160 25.44 25.13 17.95
CA GLY A 160 26.53 24.63 18.77
C GLY A 160 27.41 23.54 18.15
N LYS A 161 27.12 23.07 16.94
CA LYS A 161 28.01 22.14 16.23
C LYS A 161 29.07 22.90 15.45
N HIS A 162 30.32 22.73 15.86
CA HIS A 162 31.46 23.28 15.16
C HIS A 162 31.98 22.29 14.09
N LEU A 163 32.18 22.78 12.91
CA LEU A 163 32.83 22.01 11.85
C LEU A 163 34.31 21.84 12.19
N SER A 164 34.86 20.65 11.91
CA SER A 164 36.31 20.42 12.05
C SER A 164 37.07 21.34 11.09
N GLU A 165 38.32 21.70 11.44
CA GLU A 165 39.15 22.56 10.58
C GLU A 165 39.38 21.95 9.19
N GLU A 166 39.54 20.61 9.12
CA GLU A 166 39.62 19.87 7.85
C GLU A 166 38.37 20.09 6.97
N HIS A 167 37.18 20.03 7.57
CA HIS A 167 35.93 20.26 6.87
C HIS A 167 35.81 21.71 6.37
N LYS A 168 36.19 22.67 7.24
CA LYS A 168 36.22 24.09 6.85
C LYS A 168 37.18 24.34 5.67
N GLN A 169 38.33 23.68 5.68
CA GLN A 169 39.30 23.80 4.60
C GLN A 169 38.73 23.22 3.30
N LYS A 170 38.14 22.03 3.29
CA LYS A 170 37.46 21.42 2.13
C LYS A 170 36.37 22.34 1.55
N LEU A 171 35.60 23.00 2.40
CA LEU A 171 34.59 23.98 1.96
C LEU A 171 35.23 25.20 1.28
N ARG A 172 36.32 25.75 1.83
CA ARG A 172 37.06 26.88 1.20
C ARG A 172 37.60 26.48 -0.18
N GLU A 173 38.21 25.31 -0.30
CA GLU A 173 38.71 24.79 -1.57
C GLU A 173 37.60 24.56 -2.60
N ALA A 174 36.47 24.02 -2.16
CA ALA A 174 35.30 23.82 -3.01
C ALA A 174 34.72 25.17 -3.52
N TRP A 175 34.73 26.20 -2.68
CA TRP A 175 34.30 27.54 -3.05
C TRP A 175 35.23 28.17 -4.09
N VAL A 176 36.55 28.08 -3.90
CA VAL A 176 37.55 28.57 -4.86
C VAL A 176 37.40 27.86 -6.21
N ARG A 177 37.20 26.53 -6.22
CA ARG A 177 36.95 25.76 -7.46
C ARG A 177 35.68 26.22 -8.19
N ARG A 178 34.61 26.53 -7.44
CA ARG A 178 33.36 27.07 -8.06
C ARG A 178 33.57 28.44 -8.67
N LYS A 179 34.28 29.32 -7.98
CA LYS A 179 34.58 30.66 -8.49
C LYS A 179 35.41 30.63 -9.78
N LYS A 180 36.36 29.70 -9.90
CA LYS A 180 37.15 29.49 -11.14
C LYS A 180 36.38 28.88 -12.31
N ARG A 181 35.25 28.21 -12.07
CA ARG A 181 34.40 27.61 -13.10
C ARG A 181 33.27 28.53 -13.57
N GLY A 182 33.03 29.62 -12.89
CA GLY A 182 31.97 30.59 -13.20
C GLY A 182 32.47 31.86 -13.92
N ASN A 183 33.72 31.88 -14.39
CA ASN A 183 34.27 32.91 -15.28
C ASN A 183 34.52 32.31 -16.64
#